data_ed98afb493664884e4045dd139497aac
#
_entry.id   ed98afb493664884e4045dd139497aac
#
_cell.length_a   1.000
_cell.length_b   1.000
_cell.length_c   1.000
_cell.angle_alpha   90.00
_cell.angle_beta   90.00
_cell.angle_gamma   90.00
#
_symmetry.space_group_name_H-M   'P 1'
#
loop_
_entity.id
_entity.type
_entity.pdbx_description
1 polymer ?
#
loop_
_entity_poly.entity_id
_entity_poly.type
_entity_poly.pdbx_seq_one_letter_code
_entity_poly.pdbx_strand_id
1 'polypeptide(L)'
;MAKMKAAMAAVLVMEKEGITQAFGVPGAAINPLYAALRERQSIAHILARHVEAASHMAEGYTRAKAGNIGVCIGTSGPAGTDMITGMYSASADSIPILCITGQAPRARLYKEDFQAVDIESIAKPVTKMSVTVREPGLVPRVFQQAFHEMRSGRPGPVLIDLPFDVQMAEIEFDIDTYEPLPVYKPAATRKQIEKALDMLQAAEKPLIVAGGGIINADASDLLVELAELTGVPVIPTLMGWGTIPDDHPLMAGMCGLQTSHRYGNATMLASDFVLGIGNRFANRHTGSVETYTKDRKFVHVDIEPTQIGRVFTPDFGIVSDAKIALELFVQVAAERKAAGKLKDRSDWVHRCQERKRLMHRKTHFEQIPIKPQRVYEEMNKAFGRDTVYVTTIGLSQIAGAQFLHVFEPRQWINCGQAGPLGWTLPAALGVVASDTTKTVVGLCGDYDFQFLIEELAVGAQFKLPLVVVLVNNSYLGLIRQSQRGFDMDFCVQLAFDNMNVDDPALKGYGMDHAKVVEGMGCKALRVTDPDKIEGALAQAKAMAQELRVPVVVEVILEKVTNIAMGTEIDKVNEFEDIDCRHPEGREGLVTAGLLE
;
A
#
# COMPACT_ATOMS: atom_id res chain seq x y z
N MET A 1 6.70 42.20 -9.02
CA MET A 1 5.73 41.31 -8.35
C MET A 1 4.36 41.55 -8.97
N ALA A 2 3.68 40.53 -9.42
CA ALA A 2 2.33 40.64 -9.97
C ALA A 2 1.29 40.59 -8.82
N LYS A 3 0.22 41.38 -8.94
CA LYS A 3 -0.93 41.29 -8.03
C LYS A 3 -1.83 40.15 -8.50
N MET A 4 -2.18 39.26 -7.61
CA MET A 4 -3.05 38.13 -7.89
C MET A 4 -3.82 37.68 -6.64
N LYS A 5 -4.88 36.91 -6.80
CA LYS A 5 -5.55 36.26 -5.67
C LYS A 5 -4.63 35.25 -4.99
N ALA A 6 -4.71 35.14 -3.68
CA ALA A 6 -3.92 34.14 -2.92
C ALA A 6 -4.20 32.70 -3.37
N ALA A 7 -5.44 32.39 -3.78
CA ALA A 7 -5.77 31.10 -4.40
C ALA A 7 -4.97 30.82 -5.69
N MET A 8 -4.76 31.84 -6.54
CA MET A 8 -3.93 31.70 -7.74
C MET A 8 -2.47 31.44 -7.39
N ALA A 9 -1.92 32.13 -6.39
CA ALA A 9 -0.56 31.92 -5.93
C ALA A 9 -0.37 30.48 -5.39
N ALA A 10 -1.36 29.92 -4.69
CA ALA A 10 -1.34 28.52 -4.25
C ALA A 10 -1.23 27.54 -5.42
N VAL A 11 -2.01 27.76 -6.49
CA VAL A 11 -1.96 26.91 -7.70
C VAL A 11 -0.59 27.01 -8.38
N LEU A 12 -0.05 28.23 -8.53
CA LEU A 12 1.28 28.43 -9.13
C LEU A 12 2.39 27.74 -8.34
N VAL A 13 2.32 27.77 -7.01
CA VAL A 13 3.27 27.04 -6.15
C VAL A 13 3.13 25.53 -6.36
N MET A 14 1.90 25.00 -6.38
CA MET A 14 1.68 23.57 -6.66
C MET A 14 2.26 23.15 -8.02
N GLU A 15 2.11 23.96 -9.07
CA GLU A 15 2.72 23.71 -10.38
C GLU A 15 4.26 23.63 -10.30
N LYS A 16 4.89 24.60 -9.64
CA LYS A 16 6.36 24.64 -9.45
C LYS A 16 6.88 23.46 -8.60
N GLU A 17 6.07 22.96 -7.70
CA GLU A 17 6.35 21.78 -6.89
C GLU A 17 6.09 20.45 -7.62
N GLY A 18 5.64 20.52 -8.89
CA GLY A 18 5.47 19.36 -9.76
C GLY A 18 4.12 18.64 -9.64
N ILE A 19 3.10 19.30 -9.08
CA ILE A 19 1.75 18.75 -9.02
C ILE A 19 1.10 18.79 -10.40
N THR A 20 0.56 17.62 -10.82
CA THR A 20 -0.13 17.47 -12.10
C THR A 20 -1.54 16.91 -11.95
N GLN A 21 -1.89 16.37 -10.77
CA GLN A 21 -3.16 15.72 -10.53
C GLN A 21 -3.75 16.08 -9.17
N ALA A 22 -5.03 16.39 -9.16
CA ALA A 22 -5.85 16.58 -7.97
C ALA A 22 -7.13 15.75 -8.05
N PHE A 23 -7.66 15.41 -6.89
CA PHE A 23 -8.92 14.71 -6.68
C PHE A 23 -9.75 15.49 -5.68
N GLY A 24 -11.06 15.47 -5.79
CA GLY A 24 -11.83 16.19 -4.77
C GLY A 24 -13.29 16.40 -5.12
N VAL A 25 -13.98 17.02 -4.17
CA VAL A 25 -15.38 17.43 -4.28
C VAL A 25 -15.46 18.94 -4.03
N PRO A 26 -15.89 19.76 -5.03
CA PRO A 26 -16.03 21.19 -4.86
C PRO A 26 -17.16 21.54 -3.88
N GLY A 27 -17.04 22.74 -3.29
CA GLY A 27 -18.06 23.32 -2.44
C GLY A 27 -17.83 24.81 -2.21
N ALA A 28 -18.77 25.49 -1.58
CA ALA A 28 -18.77 26.97 -1.52
C ALA A 28 -17.49 27.57 -0.95
N ALA A 29 -16.96 26.99 0.12
CA ALA A 29 -15.80 27.55 0.83
C ALA A 29 -14.45 27.33 0.11
N ILE A 30 -14.39 26.54 -0.97
CA ILE A 30 -13.16 26.26 -1.74
C ILE A 30 -13.25 26.70 -3.21
N ASN A 31 -14.37 27.28 -3.62
CA ASN A 31 -14.58 27.72 -5.00
C ASN A 31 -13.49 28.66 -5.54
N PRO A 32 -12.87 29.58 -4.78
CA PRO A 32 -11.81 30.43 -5.32
C PRO A 32 -10.57 29.61 -5.77
N LEU A 33 -10.21 28.56 -5.06
CA LEU A 33 -9.12 27.66 -5.46
C LEU A 33 -9.49 26.88 -6.74
N TYR A 34 -10.72 26.38 -6.84
CA TYR A 34 -11.20 25.71 -8.06
C TYR A 34 -11.27 26.66 -9.27
N ALA A 35 -11.61 27.94 -9.05
CA ALA A 35 -11.55 28.94 -10.10
C ALA A 35 -10.11 29.16 -10.63
N ALA A 36 -9.12 29.20 -9.74
CA ALA A 36 -7.72 29.30 -10.11
C ALA A 36 -7.22 28.05 -10.85
N LEU A 37 -7.58 26.84 -10.41
CA LEU A 37 -7.28 25.59 -11.12
C LEU A 37 -7.86 25.58 -12.53
N ARG A 38 -9.12 26.04 -12.69
CA ARG A 38 -9.78 26.13 -14.00
C ARG A 38 -9.09 27.13 -14.92
N GLU A 39 -8.64 28.26 -14.39
CA GLU A 39 -7.93 29.29 -15.16
C GLU A 39 -6.57 28.77 -15.66
N ARG A 40 -5.84 28.04 -14.82
CA ARG A 40 -4.50 27.50 -15.16
C ARG A 40 -4.53 26.26 -16.05
N GLN A 41 -5.46 25.36 -15.82
CA GLN A 41 -5.60 24.07 -16.53
C GLN A 41 -4.35 23.16 -16.54
N SER A 42 -3.37 23.42 -15.68
CA SER A 42 -2.10 22.69 -15.58
C SER A 42 -2.19 21.48 -14.65
N ILE A 43 -3.09 21.51 -13.69
CA ILE A 43 -3.37 20.41 -12.75
C ILE A 43 -4.69 19.78 -13.16
N ALA A 44 -4.65 18.53 -13.60
CA ALA A 44 -5.85 17.77 -13.93
C ALA A 44 -6.67 17.50 -12.65
N HIS A 45 -8.00 17.56 -12.75
CA HIS A 45 -8.87 17.30 -11.62
C HIS A 45 -9.86 16.18 -11.92
N ILE A 46 -9.95 15.21 -11.01
CA ILE A 46 -10.94 14.14 -11.02
C ILE A 46 -11.98 14.42 -9.93
N LEU A 47 -13.22 14.56 -10.34
CA LEU A 47 -14.36 14.76 -9.46
C LEU A 47 -14.76 13.42 -8.83
N ALA A 48 -14.44 13.22 -7.56
CA ALA A 48 -14.87 12.07 -6.77
C ALA A 48 -16.35 12.17 -6.39
N ARG A 49 -16.94 11.08 -5.91
CA ARG A 49 -18.30 11.08 -5.34
C ARG A 49 -18.27 11.30 -3.84
N HIS A 50 -17.22 10.83 -3.18
CA HIS A 50 -16.99 11.02 -1.75
C HIS A 50 -15.60 11.64 -1.48
N VAL A 51 -15.49 12.50 -0.46
CA VAL A 51 -14.20 13.17 -0.17
C VAL A 51 -13.19 12.21 0.44
N GLU A 52 -13.63 11.22 1.22
CA GLU A 52 -12.78 10.13 1.69
C GLU A 52 -12.16 9.40 0.50
N ALA A 53 -12.96 9.06 -0.51
CA ALA A 53 -12.48 8.43 -1.73
C ALA A 53 -11.46 9.30 -2.48
N ALA A 54 -11.68 10.62 -2.55
CA ALA A 54 -10.71 11.54 -3.14
C ALA A 54 -9.35 11.50 -2.43
N SER A 55 -9.33 11.35 -1.10
CA SER A 55 -8.09 11.20 -0.32
C SER A 55 -7.40 9.85 -0.62
N HIS A 56 -8.15 8.79 -0.80
CA HIS A 56 -7.63 7.48 -1.20
C HIS A 56 -7.14 7.47 -2.66
N MET A 57 -7.80 8.19 -3.58
CA MET A 57 -7.28 8.39 -4.94
C MET A 57 -5.95 9.13 -4.93
N ALA A 58 -5.82 10.18 -4.12
CA ALA A 58 -4.57 10.92 -3.96
C ALA A 58 -3.45 10.00 -3.42
N GLU A 59 -3.77 9.15 -2.46
CA GLU A 59 -2.85 8.17 -1.91
C GLU A 59 -2.42 7.12 -2.95
N GLY A 60 -3.37 6.55 -3.70
CA GLY A 60 -3.09 5.61 -4.78
C GLY A 60 -2.21 6.21 -5.88
N TYR A 61 -2.50 7.45 -6.29
CA TYR A 61 -1.69 8.19 -7.25
C TYR A 61 -0.25 8.41 -6.77
N THR A 62 -0.07 8.74 -5.49
CA THR A 62 1.26 8.92 -4.90
C THR A 62 2.05 7.61 -4.87
N ARG A 63 1.39 6.50 -4.51
CA ARG A 63 2.03 5.17 -4.43
C ARG A 63 2.41 4.61 -5.80
N ALA A 64 1.73 5.02 -6.86
CA ALA A 64 1.90 4.46 -8.22
C ALA A 64 3.26 4.76 -8.84
N LYS A 65 3.86 5.91 -8.52
CA LYS A 65 5.12 6.34 -9.13
C LYS A 65 5.95 7.17 -8.15
N ALA A 66 7.27 6.94 -8.16
CA ALA A 66 8.22 7.74 -7.38
C ALA A 66 8.12 9.23 -7.75
N GLY A 67 8.10 10.09 -6.75
CA GLY A 67 8.00 11.54 -6.91
C GLY A 67 6.58 12.10 -7.06
N ASN A 68 5.57 11.27 -7.32
CA ASN A 68 4.18 11.72 -7.32
C ASN A 68 3.75 12.21 -5.94
N ILE A 69 2.95 13.27 -5.92
CA ILE A 69 2.19 13.71 -4.76
C ILE A 69 0.76 13.96 -5.21
N GLY A 70 -0.18 13.14 -4.73
CA GLY A 70 -1.60 13.33 -4.96
C GLY A 70 -2.14 14.46 -4.08
N VAL A 71 -3.06 15.24 -4.64
CA VAL A 71 -3.73 16.35 -3.94
C VAL A 71 -5.20 16.00 -3.76
N CYS A 72 -5.69 16.07 -2.51
CA CYS A 72 -7.11 15.95 -2.19
C CYS A 72 -7.67 17.33 -1.82
N ILE A 73 -8.75 17.75 -2.49
CA ILE A 73 -9.37 19.06 -2.29
C ILE A 73 -10.82 18.90 -1.88
N GLY A 74 -11.20 19.50 -0.75
CA GLY A 74 -12.58 19.51 -0.27
C GLY A 74 -12.99 20.88 0.24
N THR A 75 -14.30 21.05 0.48
CA THR A 75 -14.85 22.24 1.09
C THR A 75 -14.68 22.23 2.61
N SER A 76 -15.40 23.07 3.33
CA SER A 76 -15.40 23.15 4.80
C SER A 76 -16.22 22.02 5.45
N GLY A 77 -16.04 21.84 6.75
CA GLY A 77 -16.85 20.96 7.59
C GLY A 77 -16.67 19.49 7.25
N PRO A 78 -17.76 18.78 6.85
CA PRO A 78 -17.72 17.33 6.59
C PRO A 78 -16.65 16.92 5.60
N ALA A 79 -16.37 17.70 4.57
CA ALA A 79 -15.32 17.40 3.61
C ALA A 79 -13.93 17.26 4.28
N GLY A 80 -13.63 18.13 5.24
CA GLY A 80 -12.39 18.02 6.02
C GLY A 80 -12.37 16.77 6.90
N THR A 81 -13.46 16.48 7.60
CA THR A 81 -13.53 15.31 8.49
C THR A 81 -13.51 13.99 7.70
N ASP A 82 -14.10 13.94 6.51
CA ASP A 82 -14.03 12.78 5.62
C ASP A 82 -12.61 12.46 5.16
N MET A 83 -11.72 13.45 5.04
CA MET A 83 -10.31 13.23 4.68
C MET A 83 -9.47 12.56 5.78
N ILE A 84 -9.94 12.54 7.03
CA ILE A 84 -9.16 12.06 8.18
C ILE A 84 -8.73 10.60 7.99
N THR A 85 -9.61 9.74 7.51
CA THR A 85 -9.27 8.32 7.23
C THR A 85 -8.13 8.21 6.23
N GLY A 86 -8.17 8.97 5.14
CA GLY A 86 -7.10 8.97 4.14
C GLY A 86 -5.79 9.56 4.66
N MET A 87 -5.84 10.64 5.43
CA MET A 87 -4.64 11.20 6.07
C MET A 87 -4.03 10.21 7.08
N TYR A 88 -4.86 9.52 7.87
CA TYR A 88 -4.37 8.47 8.77
C TYR A 88 -3.70 7.33 8.01
N SER A 89 -4.32 6.82 6.95
CA SER A 89 -3.75 5.77 6.10
C SER A 89 -2.41 6.20 5.50
N ALA A 90 -2.33 7.39 4.92
CA ALA A 90 -1.12 7.95 4.36
C ALA A 90 -0.01 8.15 5.42
N SER A 91 -0.35 8.71 6.59
CA SER A 91 0.58 8.90 7.70
C SER A 91 1.14 7.58 8.22
N ALA A 92 0.27 6.59 8.41
CA ALA A 92 0.64 5.27 8.90
C ALA A 92 1.68 4.58 7.99
N ASP A 93 1.57 4.76 6.67
CA ASP A 93 2.45 4.13 5.68
C ASP A 93 3.52 5.07 5.11
N SER A 94 3.66 6.29 5.66
CA SER A 94 4.68 7.27 5.22
C SER A 94 4.49 7.73 3.76
N ILE A 95 3.25 8.01 3.37
CA ILE A 95 2.88 8.45 2.03
C ILE A 95 2.58 9.96 2.04
N PRO A 96 3.31 10.78 1.27
CA PRO A 96 3.04 12.21 1.18
C PRO A 96 1.81 12.47 0.30
N ILE A 97 0.77 13.04 0.86
CA ILE A 97 -0.38 13.59 0.14
C ILE A 97 -0.67 15.00 0.65
N LEU A 98 -1.11 15.88 -0.23
CA LEU A 98 -1.53 17.22 0.12
C LEU A 98 -3.06 17.28 0.21
N CYS A 99 -3.58 17.51 1.42
CA CYS A 99 -5.00 17.74 1.64
C CYS A 99 -5.25 19.25 1.78
N ILE A 100 -6.25 19.76 1.07
CA ILE A 100 -6.64 21.18 1.09
C ILE A 100 -8.11 21.27 1.40
N THR A 101 -8.47 22.04 2.43
CA THR A 101 -9.86 22.32 2.79
C THR A 101 -10.17 23.81 2.62
N GLY A 102 -11.42 24.10 2.27
CA GLY A 102 -11.97 25.44 2.42
C GLY A 102 -12.46 25.67 3.84
N GLN A 103 -12.57 26.94 4.26
CA GLN A 103 -13.00 27.30 5.60
C GLN A 103 -13.88 28.56 5.54
N ALA A 104 -14.68 28.75 6.59
CA ALA A 104 -15.41 29.99 6.81
C ALA A 104 -14.46 31.20 6.81
N PRO A 105 -14.95 32.42 6.45
CA PRO A 105 -14.13 33.64 6.52
C PRO A 105 -13.57 33.84 7.93
N ARG A 106 -12.34 34.36 8.04
CA ARG A 106 -11.61 34.59 9.32
C ARG A 106 -12.44 35.28 10.40
N ALA A 107 -13.24 36.27 9.99
CA ALA A 107 -14.08 37.02 10.91
C ALA A 107 -15.22 36.19 11.54
N ARG A 108 -15.52 35.01 11.01
CA ARG A 108 -16.58 34.11 11.45
C ARG A 108 -16.07 32.83 12.13
N LEU A 109 -14.75 32.59 12.13
CA LEU A 109 -14.15 31.45 12.83
C LEU A 109 -14.53 31.50 14.32
N TYR A 110 -14.85 30.35 14.91
CA TYR A 110 -15.26 30.19 16.30
C TYR A 110 -16.56 30.93 16.68
N LYS A 111 -17.43 31.22 15.72
CA LYS A 111 -18.69 31.96 15.90
C LYS A 111 -19.91 31.19 15.35
N GLU A 112 -19.89 29.86 15.41
CA GLU A 112 -20.99 29.01 14.94
C GLU A 112 -21.38 29.24 13.46
N ASP A 113 -20.40 29.60 12.62
CA ASP A 113 -20.65 29.71 11.17
C ASP A 113 -20.85 28.32 10.56
N PHE A 114 -21.67 28.24 9.53
CA PHE A 114 -22.01 26.97 8.87
C PHE A 114 -20.75 26.23 8.40
N GLN A 115 -20.60 24.99 8.83
CA GLN A 115 -19.47 24.12 8.52
C GLN A 115 -18.08 24.66 8.95
N ALA A 116 -17.99 25.58 9.88
CA ALA A 116 -16.73 26.10 10.41
C ALA A 116 -16.18 25.18 11.51
N VAL A 117 -15.65 24.04 11.12
CA VAL A 117 -15.01 23.08 12.04
C VAL A 117 -13.51 23.40 12.21
N ASP A 118 -12.95 23.18 13.39
CA ASP A 118 -11.51 23.29 13.65
C ASP A 118 -10.78 22.05 13.08
N ILE A 119 -10.71 22.00 11.76
CA ILE A 119 -10.08 20.87 11.05
C ILE A 119 -8.58 20.81 11.27
N GLU A 120 -7.93 21.96 11.52
CA GLU A 120 -6.52 22.04 11.88
C GLU A 120 -6.21 21.17 13.10
N SER A 121 -6.99 21.32 14.17
CA SER A 121 -6.80 20.54 15.40
C SER A 121 -7.15 19.07 15.23
N ILE A 122 -8.21 18.76 14.48
CA ILE A 122 -8.64 17.38 14.21
C ILE A 122 -7.59 16.60 13.40
N ALA A 123 -6.93 17.24 12.45
CA ALA A 123 -5.95 16.59 11.57
C ALA A 123 -4.54 16.48 12.17
N LYS A 124 -4.20 17.22 13.22
CA LYS A 124 -2.87 17.23 13.85
C LYS A 124 -2.29 15.84 14.12
N PRO A 125 -3.01 14.88 14.74
CA PRO A 125 -2.45 13.58 15.07
C PRO A 125 -2.18 12.67 13.87
N VAL A 126 -2.72 12.98 12.71
CA VAL A 126 -2.63 12.16 11.48
C VAL A 126 -1.86 12.83 10.35
N THR A 127 -1.24 13.99 10.59
CA THR A 127 -0.48 14.75 9.60
C THR A 127 0.89 15.15 10.12
N LYS A 128 1.82 15.45 9.23
CA LYS A 128 3.11 16.08 9.58
C LYS A 128 2.94 17.59 9.87
N MET A 129 2.01 18.22 9.16
CA MET A 129 1.67 19.62 9.32
C MET A 129 0.17 19.77 9.08
N SER A 130 -0.48 20.50 9.95
CA SER A 130 -1.89 20.92 9.79
C SER A 130 -1.96 22.39 10.14
N VAL A 131 -2.50 23.23 9.23
CA VAL A 131 -2.50 24.67 9.40
C VAL A 131 -3.69 25.36 8.74
N THR A 132 -4.35 26.25 9.46
CA THR A 132 -5.31 27.20 8.91
C THR A 132 -4.59 28.50 8.56
N VAL A 133 -4.54 28.85 7.28
CA VAL A 133 -3.82 30.04 6.80
C VAL A 133 -4.62 31.30 7.08
N ARG A 134 -4.18 32.10 8.04
CA ARG A 134 -4.91 33.29 8.49
C ARG A 134 -4.46 34.59 7.79
N GLU A 135 -3.26 34.60 7.21
CA GLU A 135 -2.71 35.78 6.52
C GLU A 135 -2.56 35.47 5.02
N PRO A 136 -3.28 36.22 4.14
CA PRO A 136 -3.26 35.95 2.70
C PRO A 136 -1.87 35.96 2.08
N GLY A 137 -1.00 36.88 2.49
CA GLY A 137 0.38 36.99 1.99
C GLY A 137 1.27 35.77 2.34
N LEU A 138 0.87 34.96 3.31
CA LEU A 138 1.60 33.75 3.69
C LEU A 138 1.19 32.49 2.89
N VAL A 139 0.14 32.56 2.07
CA VAL A 139 -0.32 31.38 1.30
C VAL A 139 0.81 30.74 0.50
N PRO A 140 1.59 31.44 -0.34
CA PRO A 140 2.70 30.82 -1.08
C PRO A 140 3.73 30.17 -0.16
N ARG A 141 4.06 30.81 0.96
CA ARG A 141 5.05 30.30 1.92
C ARG A 141 4.56 29.06 2.64
N VAL A 142 3.29 28.99 3.02
CA VAL A 142 2.69 27.84 3.68
C VAL A 142 2.69 26.62 2.73
N PHE A 143 2.34 26.80 1.45
CA PHE A 143 2.43 25.74 0.46
C PHE A 143 3.87 25.26 0.26
N GLN A 144 4.83 26.19 0.14
CA GLN A 144 6.25 25.85 0.04
C GLN A 144 6.72 25.00 1.25
N GLN A 145 6.34 25.41 2.46
CA GLN A 145 6.68 24.67 3.68
C GLN A 145 5.98 23.31 3.71
N ALA A 146 4.73 23.22 3.27
CA ALA A 146 4.00 21.95 3.19
C ALA A 146 4.73 20.91 2.34
N PHE A 147 5.21 21.29 1.16
CA PHE A 147 5.99 20.39 0.29
C PHE A 147 7.33 19.99 0.90
N HIS A 148 7.99 20.92 1.58
CA HIS A 148 9.20 20.62 2.34
C HIS A 148 8.94 19.59 3.44
N GLU A 149 7.89 19.79 4.24
CA GLU A 149 7.49 18.89 5.33
C GLU A 149 7.11 17.50 4.82
N MET A 150 6.32 17.44 3.73
CA MET A 150 5.92 16.16 3.14
C MET A 150 7.11 15.29 2.72
N ARG A 151 8.19 15.90 2.22
CA ARG A 151 9.33 15.21 1.60
C ARG A 151 10.53 15.02 2.54
N SER A 152 10.72 15.89 3.54
CA SER A 152 11.86 15.86 4.44
C SER A 152 11.71 14.81 5.53
N GLY A 153 12.81 14.12 5.92
CA GLY A 153 12.76 13.04 6.89
C GLY A 153 11.83 11.91 6.45
N ARG A 154 11.04 11.36 7.40
CA ARG A 154 9.99 10.39 7.10
C ARG A 154 8.84 11.08 6.36
N PRO A 155 8.48 10.67 5.13
CA PRO A 155 7.39 11.28 4.38
C PRO A 155 6.03 11.14 5.08
N GLY A 156 5.08 12.02 4.76
CA GLY A 156 3.73 11.93 5.30
C GLY A 156 2.81 13.04 4.81
N PRO A 157 1.51 12.96 5.11
CA PRO A 157 0.49 13.88 4.66
C PRO A 157 0.56 15.25 5.35
N VAL A 158 0.01 16.25 4.67
CA VAL A 158 -0.15 17.63 5.17
C VAL A 158 -1.56 18.10 4.90
N LEU A 159 -2.15 18.86 5.83
CA LEU A 159 -3.41 19.59 5.64
C LEU A 159 -3.15 21.10 5.62
N ILE A 160 -3.70 21.77 4.59
CA ILE A 160 -3.79 23.24 4.51
C ILE A 160 -5.27 23.61 4.47
N ASP A 161 -5.72 24.37 5.48
CA ASP A 161 -7.07 24.87 5.58
C ASP A 161 -7.10 26.35 5.18
N LEU A 162 -7.95 26.70 4.20
CA LEU A 162 -7.95 28.01 3.53
C LEU A 162 -9.27 28.76 3.78
N PRO A 163 -9.32 29.74 4.70
CA PRO A 163 -10.48 30.60 4.84
C PRO A 163 -10.86 31.30 3.53
N PHE A 164 -12.16 31.39 3.26
CA PHE A 164 -12.68 31.91 2.00
C PHE A 164 -12.16 33.31 1.66
N ASP A 165 -12.13 34.21 2.64
CA ASP A 165 -11.63 35.57 2.47
C ASP A 165 -10.11 35.63 2.24
N VAL A 166 -9.35 34.69 2.76
CA VAL A 166 -7.92 34.52 2.48
C VAL A 166 -7.70 34.13 1.03
N GLN A 167 -8.47 33.14 0.51
CA GLN A 167 -8.38 32.71 -0.88
C GLN A 167 -8.66 33.85 -1.86
N MET A 168 -9.62 34.73 -1.52
CA MET A 168 -10.08 35.81 -2.37
C MET A 168 -9.20 37.05 -2.30
N ALA A 169 -8.39 37.19 -1.25
CA ALA A 169 -7.55 38.36 -1.05
C ALA A 169 -6.50 38.53 -2.16
N GLU A 170 -6.26 39.79 -2.59
CA GLU A 170 -5.16 40.10 -3.48
C GLU A 170 -3.84 40.19 -2.71
N ILE A 171 -2.82 39.52 -3.23
CA ILE A 171 -1.46 39.57 -2.71
C ILE A 171 -0.46 39.89 -3.81
N GLU A 172 0.69 40.40 -3.43
CA GLU A 172 1.84 40.56 -4.33
C GLU A 172 2.69 39.27 -4.27
N PHE A 173 2.81 38.58 -5.39
CA PHE A 173 3.61 37.37 -5.51
C PHE A 173 4.31 37.32 -6.87
N ASP A 174 5.54 36.80 -6.86
CA ASP A 174 6.34 36.62 -8.06
C ASP A 174 6.79 35.18 -8.16
N ILE A 175 6.13 34.42 -9.04
CA ILE A 175 6.40 32.99 -9.23
C ILE A 175 7.77 32.72 -9.86
N ASP A 176 8.34 33.71 -10.57
CA ASP A 176 9.65 33.56 -11.20
C ASP A 176 10.79 33.57 -10.16
N THR A 177 10.53 34.12 -8.98
CA THR A 177 11.47 34.11 -7.85
C THR A 177 11.26 32.94 -6.90
N TYR A 178 10.25 32.09 -7.17
CA TYR A 178 9.95 30.94 -6.33
C TYR A 178 10.90 29.79 -6.58
N GLU A 179 11.46 29.24 -5.52
CA GLU A 179 12.24 28.01 -5.53
C GLU A 179 11.73 27.04 -4.45
N PRO A 180 11.58 25.73 -4.76
CA PRO A 180 11.28 24.72 -3.75
C PRO A 180 12.34 24.72 -2.63
N LEU A 181 11.90 24.48 -1.40
CA LEU A 181 12.84 24.31 -0.30
C LEU A 181 13.62 22.99 -0.46
N PRO A 182 14.91 22.95 -0.06
CA PRO A 182 15.70 21.75 -0.12
C PRO A 182 15.12 20.65 0.80
N VAL A 183 15.20 19.40 0.35
CA VAL A 183 14.75 18.22 1.10
C VAL A 183 15.92 17.66 1.91
N TYR A 184 15.73 17.47 3.20
CA TYR A 184 16.75 16.94 4.09
C TYR A 184 16.40 15.52 4.56
N LYS A 185 17.38 14.63 4.47
CA LYS A 185 17.27 13.23 4.91
C LYS A 185 18.52 12.84 5.70
N PRO A 186 18.37 12.04 6.77
CA PRO A 186 19.54 11.57 7.52
C PRO A 186 20.39 10.62 6.67
N ALA A 187 21.70 10.63 6.91
CA ALA A 187 22.68 9.83 6.20
C ALA A 187 23.51 8.98 7.17
N ALA A 188 23.65 7.69 6.83
CA ALA A 188 24.60 6.80 7.53
C ALA A 188 26.04 7.22 7.28
N THR A 189 26.90 6.98 8.24
CA THR A 189 28.35 7.11 8.07
C THR A 189 28.98 5.81 7.59
N ARG A 190 30.08 5.90 6.84
CA ARG A 190 30.84 4.72 6.39
C ARG A 190 31.19 3.77 7.54
N LYS A 191 31.60 4.29 8.69
CA LYS A 191 31.93 3.49 9.89
C LYS A 191 30.74 2.67 10.42
N GLN A 192 29.53 3.24 10.36
CA GLN A 192 28.30 2.50 10.74
C GLN A 192 28.03 1.36 9.77
N ILE A 193 28.16 1.60 8.47
CA ILE A 193 27.96 0.59 7.43
C ILE A 193 29.00 -0.53 7.53
N GLU A 194 30.27 -0.19 7.72
CA GLU A 194 31.35 -1.17 7.93
C GLU A 194 31.05 -2.08 9.13
N LYS A 195 30.61 -1.51 10.27
CA LYS A 195 30.21 -2.29 11.46
C LYS A 195 29.02 -3.20 11.17
N ALA A 196 27.99 -2.71 10.47
CA ALA A 196 26.82 -3.53 10.10
C ALA A 196 27.23 -4.69 9.19
N LEU A 197 28.11 -4.45 8.21
CA LEU A 197 28.65 -5.49 7.34
C LEU A 197 29.57 -6.47 8.07
N ASP A 198 30.30 -6.03 9.12
CA ASP A 198 31.08 -6.93 9.96
C ASP A 198 30.17 -7.90 10.74
N MET A 199 29.06 -7.38 11.29
CA MET A 199 28.04 -8.21 11.97
C MET A 199 27.39 -9.20 11.01
N LEU A 200 27.00 -8.75 9.80
CA LEU A 200 26.46 -9.61 8.75
C LEU A 200 27.47 -10.68 8.34
N GLN A 201 28.76 -10.32 8.21
CA GLN A 201 29.83 -11.25 7.80
C GLN A 201 30.10 -12.33 8.85
N ALA A 202 29.91 -12.02 10.14
CA ALA A 202 30.05 -12.98 11.24
C ALA A 202 28.91 -14.01 11.30
N ALA A 203 27.74 -13.71 10.71
CA ALA A 203 26.59 -14.60 10.70
C ALA A 203 26.75 -15.77 9.72
N GLU A 204 26.14 -16.90 10.04
CA GLU A 204 26.10 -18.09 9.17
C GLU A 204 24.88 -18.10 8.26
N LYS A 205 23.74 -17.64 8.76
CA LYS A 205 22.43 -17.68 8.09
C LYS A 205 21.76 -16.29 8.07
N PRO A 206 22.42 -15.25 7.52
CA PRO A 206 21.88 -13.91 7.53
C PRO A 206 20.71 -13.74 6.55
N LEU A 207 19.84 -12.79 6.85
CA LEU A 207 18.76 -12.32 5.99
C LEU A 207 18.77 -10.78 5.89
N ILE A 208 18.26 -10.27 4.78
CA ILE A 208 17.85 -8.88 4.65
C ILE A 208 16.32 -8.83 4.73
N VAL A 209 15.76 -8.07 5.66
CA VAL A 209 14.33 -7.78 5.73
C VAL A 209 14.07 -6.42 5.08
N ALA A 210 13.44 -6.45 3.91
CA ALA A 210 13.19 -5.29 3.07
C ALA A 210 11.80 -4.69 3.33
N GLY A 211 11.76 -3.49 3.89
CA GLY A 211 10.51 -2.77 4.17
C GLY A 211 10.08 -1.80 3.07
N GLY A 212 8.86 -1.24 3.23
CA GLY A 212 8.30 -0.25 2.30
C GLY A 212 9.12 1.04 2.18
N GLY A 213 10.00 1.32 3.17
CA GLY A 213 10.92 2.45 3.10
C GLY A 213 11.89 2.39 1.92
N ILE A 214 12.25 1.19 1.44
CA ILE A 214 13.08 1.00 0.25
C ILE A 214 12.33 1.42 -1.02
N ILE A 215 11.03 1.04 -1.14
CA ILE A 215 10.17 1.45 -2.26
C ILE A 215 9.96 2.97 -2.24
N ASN A 216 9.69 3.54 -1.05
CA ASN A 216 9.49 4.99 -0.90
C ASN A 216 10.76 5.80 -1.23
N ALA A 217 11.94 5.24 -0.97
CA ALA A 217 13.23 5.85 -1.29
C ALA A 217 13.68 5.61 -2.76
N ASP A 218 12.92 4.81 -3.53
CA ASP A 218 13.28 4.42 -4.90
C ASP A 218 14.67 3.78 -4.96
N ALA A 219 14.87 2.72 -4.15
CA ALA A 219 16.17 2.10 -3.90
C ALA A 219 16.16 0.56 -4.04
N SER A 220 15.17 0.01 -4.78
CA SER A 220 15.03 -1.45 -4.94
C SER A 220 16.20 -2.07 -5.70
N ASP A 221 16.71 -1.40 -6.74
CA ASP A 221 17.87 -1.88 -7.50
C ASP A 221 19.12 -1.99 -6.64
N LEU A 222 19.34 -1.02 -5.75
CA LEU A 222 20.47 -1.04 -4.79
C LEU A 222 20.33 -2.17 -3.76
N LEU A 223 19.10 -2.52 -3.37
CA LEU A 223 18.85 -3.68 -2.51
C LEU A 223 19.23 -4.98 -3.20
N VAL A 224 18.80 -5.15 -4.47
CA VAL A 224 19.12 -6.34 -5.26
C VAL A 224 20.64 -6.45 -5.44
N GLU A 225 21.30 -5.36 -5.80
CA GLU A 225 22.76 -5.31 -5.94
C GLU A 225 23.48 -5.70 -4.62
N LEU A 226 23.03 -5.17 -3.48
CA LEU A 226 23.59 -5.54 -2.18
C LEU A 226 23.40 -7.04 -1.89
N ALA A 227 22.21 -7.57 -2.15
CA ALA A 227 21.90 -8.98 -1.95
C ALA A 227 22.77 -9.89 -2.83
N GLU A 228 22.96 -9.54 -4.10
CA GLU A 228 23.83 -10.27 -5.05
C GLU A 228 25.32 -10.17 -4.69
N LEU A 229 25.79 -9.00 -4.26
CA LEU A 229 27.18 -8.81 -3.82
C LEU A 229 27.51 -9.69 -2.61
N THR A 230 26.58 -9.76 -1.65
CA THR A 230 26.80 -10.43 -0.36
C THR A 230 26.31 -11.87 -0.32
N GLY A 231 25.53 -12.32 -1.30
CA GLY A 231 24.89 -13.63 -1.33
C GLY A 231 23.85 -13.81 -0.22
N VAL A 232 23.21 -12.73 0.26
CA VAL A 232 22.29 -12.77 1.39
C VAL A 232 20.84 -12.79 0.89
N PRO A 233 20.03 -13.81 1.27
CA PRO A 233 18.63 -13.87 0.89
C PRO A 233 17.79 -12.71 1.47
N VAL A 234 16.74 -12.33 0.74
CA VAL A 234 15.88 -11.20 1.06
C VAL A 234 14.47 -11.69 1.41
N ILE A 235 13.94 -11.19 2.52
CA ILE A 235 12.54 -11.32 2.93
C ILE A 235 11.88 -9.94 2.82
N PRO A 236 11.10 -9.66 1.77
CA PRO A 236 10.30 -8.44 1.76
C PRO A 236 9.18 -8.51 2.80
N THR A 237 8.86 -7.37 3.42
CA THR A 237 7.60 -7.24 4.15
C THR A 237 6.45 -7.04 3.18
N LEU A 238 5.19 -7.13 3.63
CA LEU A 238 4.04 -6.84 2.78
C LEU A 238 4.15 -5.49 2.05
N MET A 239 4.63 -4.45 2.75
CA MET A 239 4.82 -3.11 2.18
C MET A 239 6.11 -2.97 1.36
N GLY A 240 7.02 -3.93 1.47
CA GLY A 240 8.27 -4.00 0.70
C GLY A 240 8.21 -5.02 -0.44
N TRP A 241 7.05 -5.63 -0.69
CA TRP A 241 6.91 -6.63 -1.75
C TRP A 241 7.10 -6.00 -3.13
N GLY A 242 7.97 -6.62 -3.94
CA GLY A 242 8.46 -6.06 -5.20
C GLY A 242 9.82 -5.34 -5.10
N THR A 243 10.40 -5.18 -3.90
CA THR A 243 11.79 -4.68 -3.77
C THR A 243 12.82 -5.65 -4.35
N ILE A 244 12.46 -6.90 -4.47
CA ILE A 244 13.17 -7.96 -5.19
C ILE A 244 12.13 -8.79 -5.94
N PRO A 245 12.36 -9.19 -7.21
CA PRO A 245 11.41 -10.01 -7.96
C PRO A 245 11.12 -11.35 -7.29
N ASP A 246 9.88 -11.81 -7.33
CA ASP A 246 9.50 -13.09 -6.71
C ASP A 246 10.24 -14.31 -7.30
N ASP A 247 10.66 -14.23 -8.56
CA ASP A 247 11.45 -15.27 -9.24
C ASP A 247 12.97 -15.11 -9.06
N HIS A 248 13.44 -14.08 -8.35
CA HIS A 248 14.86 -13.89 -8.08
C HIS A 248 15.40 -15.02 -7.18
N PRO A 249 16.61 -15.56 -7.45
CA PRO A 249 17.19 -16.64 -6.66
C PRO A 249 17.36 -16.35 -5.17
N LEU A 250 17.55 -15.08 -4.81
CA LEU A 250 17.71 -14.63 -3.43
C LEU A 250 16.40 -14.21 -2.75
N MET A 251 15.26 -14.26 -3.44
CA MET A 251 13.95 -13.97 -2.84
C MET A 251 13.50 -15.17 -1.99
N ALA A 252 13.52 -14.99 -0.65
CA ALA A 252 13.27 -16.06 0.33
C ALA A 252 11.80 -16.14 0.80
N GLY A 253 10.91 -15.36 0.20
CA GLY A 253 9.50 -15.29 0.58
C GLY A 253 9.21 -14.24 1.65
N MET A 254 7.94 -13.92 1.85
CA MET A 254 7.51 -13.02 2.92
C MET A 254 7.34 -13.78 4.23
N CYS A 255 7.68 -13.14 5.36
CA CYS A 255 7.47 -13.61 6.72
C CYS A 255 6.31 -12.86 7.38
N GLY A 256 5.57 -13.52 8.26
CA GLY A 256 4.51 -12.87 9.04
C GLY A 256 3.41 -13.83 9.51
N LEU A 257 2.38 -13.26 10.13
CA LEU A 257 1.27 -14.00 10.73
C LEU A 257 0.18 -14.38 9.72
N GLN A 258 0.01 -13.58 8.68
CA GLN A 258 -1.13 -13.65 7.75
C GLN A 258 -0.69 -13.56 6.30
N THR A 259 0.18 -12.62 5.97
CA THR A 259 0.63 -12.31 4.61
C THR A 259 1.99 -12.95 4.33
N SER A 260 2.17 -14.21 4.75
CA SER A 260 3.45 -14.91 4.66
C SER A 260 3.40 -16.07 3.69
N HIS A 261 4.53 -16.30 3.04
CA HIS A 261 4.82 -17.57 2.43
C HIS A 261 5.30 -18.54 3.50
N ARG A 262 4.87 -19.81 3.43
CA ARG A 262 5.29 -20.83 4.40
C ARG A 262 6.82 -20.97 4.45
N TYR A 263 7.46 -21.00 3.29
CA TYR A 263 8.92 -21.04 3.19
C TYR A 263 9.61 -19.77 3.72
N GLY A 264 8.93 -18.62 3.70
CA GLY A 264 9.43 -17.37 4.29
C GLY A 264 9.52 -17.43 5.81
N ASN A 265 8.47 -17.91 6.48
CA ASN A 265 8.50 -18.13 7.93
C ASN A 265 9.56 -19.15 8.34
N ALA A 266 9.65 -20.31 7.64
CA ALA A 266 10.66 -21.33 7.90
C ALA A 266 12.10 -20.80 7.70
N THR A 267 12.30 -19.91 6.72
CA THR A 267 13.60 -19.28 6.48
C THR A 267 13.94 -18.25 7.58
N MET A 268 12.97 -17.45 8.02
CA MET A 268 13.16 -16.53 9.13
C MET A 268 13.50 -17.27 10.42
N LEU A 269 12.78 -18.34 10.75
CA LEU A 269 13.03 -19.13 11.95
C LEU A 269 14.43 -19.76 11.97
N ALA A 270 14.94 -20.18 10.82
CA ALA A 270 16.28 -20.77 10.69
C ALA A 270 17.43 -19.75 10.64
N SER A 271 17.15 -18.45 10.58
CA SER A 271 18.17 -17.41 10.47
C SER A 271 18.81 -17.06 11.82
N ASP A 272 20.03 -16.53 11.78
CA ASP A 272 20.80 -16.08 12.95
C ASP A 272 21.09 -14.57 12.95
N PHE A 273 20.77 -13.88 11.85
CA PHE A 273 21.01 -12.45 11.71
C PHE A 273 20.01 -11.82 10.73
N VAL A 274 19.55 -10.62 11.06
CA VAL A 274 18.65 -9.82 10.23
C VAL A 274 19.20 -8.41 10.05
N LEU A 275 19.39 -8.00 8.80
CA LEU A 275 19.56 -6.61 8.40
C LEU A 275 18.20 -6.06 7.95
N GLY A 276 17.50 -5.34 8.84
CA GLY A 276 16.22 -4.70 8.55
C GLY A 276 16.42 -3.30 7.98
N ILE A 277 15.90 -3.03 6.77
CA ILE A 277 16.03 -1.72 6.11
C ILE A 277 14.65 -1.17 5.76
N GLY A 278 14.33 0.04 6.26
CA GLY A 278 13.06 0.71 5.99
C GLY A 278 11.83 -0.08 6.46
N ASN A 279 11.97 -0.81 7.56
CA ASN A 279 10.97 -1.69 8.14
C ASN A 279 10.74 -1.35 9.62
N ARG A 280 9.48 -1.17 10.00
CA ARG A 280 9.07 -0.83 11.37
C ARG A 280 8.88 -2.04 12.29
N PHE A 281 9.05 -3.25 11.79
CA PHE A 281 8.79 -4.48 12.53
C PHE A 281 7.37 -4.54 13.13
N ALA A 282 6.36 -4.18 12.31
CA ALA A 282 4.96 -4.20 12.74
C ALA A 282 4.51 -5.63 13.11
N ASN A 283 3.56 -5.74 14.03
CA ASN A 283 3.10 -7.01 14.60
C ASN A 283 2.59 -8.04 13.58
N ARG A 284 1.99 -7.62 12.46
CA ARG A 284 1.57 -8.54 11.39
C ARG A 284 2.76 -9.25 10.72
N HIS A 285 3.96 -8.64 10.76
CA HIS A 285 5.21 -9.22 10.27
C HIS A 285 5.95 -10.02 11.34
N THR A 286 6.02 -9.50 12.57
CA THR A 286 6.80 -10.14 13.63
C THR A 286 6.02 -11.21 14.41
N GLY A 287 4.73 -10.98 14.63
CA GLY A 287 3.99 -11.73 15.65
C GLY A 287 4.57 -11.48 17.03
N SER A 288 4.71 -12.52 17.84
CA SER A 288 5.41 -12.48 19.11
C SER A 288 6.86 -12.04 18.91
N VAL A 289 7.23 -10.95 19.58
CA VAL A 289 8.59 -10.41 19.52
C VAL A 289 9.61 -11.41 20.05
N GLU A 290 9.25 -12.17 21.09
CA GLU A 290 10.11 -13.21 21.67
C GLU A 290 10.46 -14.28 20.64
N THR A 291 9.48 -14.84 19.93
CA THR A 291 9.71 -15.83 18.87
C THR A 291 10.47 -15.21 17.69
N TYR A 292 10.13 -13.99 17.32
CA TYR A 292 10.74 -13.32 16.16
C TYR A 292 12.21 -12.98 16.39
N THR A 293 12.60 -12.61 17.62
CA THR A 293 13.99 -12.21 17.94
C THR A 293 14.86 -13.34 18.47
N LYS A 294 14.27 -14.49 18.80
CA LYS A 294 14.97 -15.61 19.40
C LYS A 294 16.20 -16.05 18.58
N ASP A 295 17.36 -16.10 19.21
CA ASP A 295 18.64 -16.57 18.65
C ASP A 295 19.13 -15.78 17.42
N ARG A 296 18.63 -14.54 17.21
CA ARG A 296 18.97 -13.67 16.08
C ARG A 296 19.57 -12.36 16.55
N LYS A 297 20.54 -11.86 15.80
CA LYS A 297 21.05 -10.50 15.92
C LYS A 297 20.39 -9.59 14.90
N PHE A 298 20.20 -8.34 15.27
CA PHE A 298 19.52 -7.36 14.42
C PHE A 298 20.33 -6.11 14.20
N VAL A 299 20.45 -5.71 12.93
CA VAL A 299 20.81 -4.36 12.52
C VAL A 299 19.57 -3.70 11.96
N HIS A 300 19.19 -2.53 12.47
CA HIS A 300 17.99 -1.81 12.04
C HIS A 300 18.37 -0.47 11.42
N VAL A 301 18.01 -0.29 10.14
CA VAL A 301 18.20 0.96 9.38
C VAL A 301 16.83 1.57 9.11
N ASP A 302 16.58 2.76 9.66
CA ASP A 302 15.33 3.49 9.45
C ASP A 302 15.61 5.00 9.36
N ILE A 303 14.77 5.71 8.59
CA ILE A 303 14.85 7.16 8.44
C ILE A 303 14.38 7.90 9.70
N GLU A 304 13.47 7.27 10.45
CA GLU A 304 12.84 7.85 11.65
C GLU A 304 13.55 7.32 12.91
N PRO A 305 14.29 8.15 13.65
CA PRO A 305 15.07 7.71 14.80
C PRO A 305 14.22 7.06 15.89
N THR A 306 12.94 7.46 16.02
CA THR A 306 12.04 6.92 17.05
C THR A 306 11.48 5.53 16.70
N GLN A 307 11.71 5.02 15.50
CA GLN A 307 11.36 3.64 15.12
C GLN A 307 12.42 2.64 15.59
N ILE A 308 13.68 3.05 15.67
CA ILE A 308 14.78 2.18 16.11
C ILE A 308 14.61 1.88 17.60
N GLY A 309 14.44 0.60 17.92
CA GLY A 309 14.21 0.16 19.30
C GLY A 309 12.75 0.27 19.79
N ARG A 310 11.80 0.71 18.95
CA ARG A 310 10.40 0.90 19.35
C ARG A 310 9.68 -0.42 19.62
N VAL A 311 9.95 -1.47 18.86
CA VAL A 311 9.31 -2.78 19.00
C VAL A 311 10.18 -3.72 19.82
N PHE A 312 11.47 -3.77 19.50
CA PHE A 312 12.51 -4.48 20.26
C PHE A 312 13.85 -3.77 20.04
N THR A 313 14.76 -3.90 21.00
CA THR A 313 16.09 -3.28 20.91
C THR A 313 16.97 -4.06 19.92
N PRO A 314 17.40 -3.46 18.80
CA PRO A 314 18.34 -4.10 17.90
C PRO A 314 19.76 -4.10 18.49
N ASP A 315 20.62 -5.01 18.05
CA ASP A 315 22.04 -5.02 18.42
C ASP A 315 22.77 -3.79 17.86
N PHE A 316 22.29 -3.25 16.73
CA PHE A 316 22.83 -2.02 16.17
C PHE A 316 21.77 -1.25 15.36
N GLY A 317 21.63 0.05 15.64
CA GLY A 317 20.72 0.95 14.94
C GLY A 317 21.47 1.96 14.08
N ILE A 318 20.91 2.28 12.90
CA ILE A 318 21.42 3.29 11.96
C ILE A 318 20.26 4.19 11.53
N VAL A 319 20.36 5.48 11.84
CA VAL A 319 19.38 6.47 11.35
C VAL A 319 19.85 6.96 9.99
N SER A 320 19.12 6.55 8.93
CA SER A 320 19.43 6.94 7.54
C SER A 320 18.23 6.76 6.62
N ASP A 321 18.17 7.60 5.59
CA ASP A 321 17.37 7.29 4.40
C ASP A 321 17.82 5.96 3.78
N ALA A 322 16.87 5.15 3.30
CA ALA A 322 17.16 3.82 2.79
C ALA A 322 18.08 3.84 1.55
N LYS A 323 17.88 4.81 0.64
CA LYS A 323 18.70 4.94 -0.57
C LYS A 323 20.13 5.31 -0.22
N ILE A 324 20.31 6.32 0.64
CA ILE A 324 21.64 6.78 1.08
C ILE A 324 22.38 5.64 1.80
N ALA A 325 21.69 4.89 2.66
CA ALA A 325 22.29 3.74 3.34
C ALA A 325 22.67 2.63 2.33
N LEU A 326 21.78 2.28 1.40
CA LEU A 326 22.02 1.22 0.42
C LEU A 326 23.15 1.57 -0.56
N GLU A 327 23.24 2.81 -1.03
CA GLU A 327 24.37 3.28 -1.86
C GLU A 327 25.72 3.02 -1.14
N LEU A 328 25.80 3.35 0.13
CA LEU A 328 27.01 3.15 0.92
C LEU A 328 27.25 1.66 1.28
N PHE A 329 26.18 0.88 1.53
CA PHE A 329 26.27 -0.58 1.71
C PHE A 329 26.83 -1.26 0.45
N VAL A 330 26.31 -0.93 -0.73
CA VAL A 330 26.76 -1.45 -2.03
C VAL A 330 28.23 -1.10 -2.25
N GLN A 331 28.61 0.16 -2.05
CA GLN A 331 30.00 0.60 -2.20
C GLN A 331 30.96 -0.23 -1.32
N VAL A 332 30.69 -0.33 -0.02
CA VAL A 332 31.56 -1.05 0.92
C VAL A 332 31.55 -2.57 0.66
N ALA A 333 30.40 -3.13 0.29
CA ALA A 333 30.29 -4.55 -0.07
C ALA A 333 31.11 -4.88 -1.33
N ALA A 334 31.05 -4.02 -2.35
CA ALA A 334 31.84 -4.17 -3.59
C ALA A 334 33.36 -4.12 -3.30
N GLU A 335 33.83 -3.18 -2.46
CA GLU A 335 35.22 -3.10 -2.03
C GLU A 335 35.66 -4.39 -1.29
N ARG A 336 34.80 -4.94 -0.42
CA ARG A 336 35.07 -6.18 0.31
C ARG A 336 35.10 -7.40 -0.63
N LYS A 337 34.20 -7.44 -1.62
CA LYS A 337 34.18 -8.50 -2.63
C LYS A 337 35.47 -8.50 -3.45
N ALA A 338 35.91 -7.33 -3.92
CA ALA A 338 37.15 -7.17 -4.64
C ALA A 338 38.39 -7.57 -3.82
N ALA A 339 38.33 -7.39 -2.49
CA ALA A 339 39.38 -7.80 -1.56
C ALA A 339 39.30 -9.27 -1.12
N GLY A 340 38.35 -10.06 -1.64
CA GLY A 340 38.11 -11.46 -1.25
C GLY A 340 37.69 -11.64 0.21
N LYS A 341 37.02 -10.62 0.81
CA LYS A 341 36.62 -10.60 2.22
C LYS A 341 35.17 -10.96 2.48
N LEU A 342 34.41 -11.32 1.45
CA LEU A 342 33.02 -11.77 1.63
C LEU A 342 32.96 -13.29 1.77
N LYS A 343 32.14 -13.74 2.72
CA LYS A 343 31.90 -15.16 2.99
C LYS A 343 31.05 -15.77 1.87
N ASP A 344 31.37 -16.97 1.43
CA ASP A 344 30.50 -17.76 0.57
C ASP A 344 29.27 -18.23 1.37
N ARG A 345 28.10 -18.09 0.77
CA ARG A 345 26.79 -18.42 1.37
C ARG A 345 25.96 -19.35 0.50
N SER A 346 26.60 -20.01 -0.46
CA SER A 346 25.92 -20.88 -1.44
C SER A 346 25.03 -21.94 -0.78
N ASP A 347 25.48 -22.56 0.32
CA ASP A 347 24.72 -23.56 1.06
C ASP A 347 23.45 -22.98 1.71
N TRP A 348 23.56 -21.78 2.29
CA TRP A 348 22.41 -21.09 2.88
C TRP A 348 21.40 -20.66 1.82
N VAL A 349 21.85 -20.09 0.71
CA VAL A 349 21.01 -19.73 -0.44
C VAL A 349 20.32 -20.96 -1.02
N HIS A 350 21.06 -22.06 -1.18
CA HIS A 350 20.49 -23.32 -1.68
C HIS A 350 19.35 -23.83 -0.77
N ARG A 351 19.53 -23.81 0.56
CA ARG A 351 18.47 -24.18 1.52
C ARG A 351 17.23 -23.28 1.40
N CYS A 352 17.40 -21.98 1.20
CA CYS A 352 16.28 -21.07 0.99
C CYS A 352 15.53 -21.36 -0.31
N GLN A 353 16.26 -21.67 -1.39
CA GLN A 353 15.68 -22.07 -2.68
C GLN A 353 14.92 -23.39 -2.59
N GLU A 354 15.47 -24.38 -1.90
CA GLU A 354 14.80 -25.68 -1.68
C GLU A 354 13.51 -25.51 -0.86
N ARG A 355 13.52 -24.70 0.22
CA ARG A 355 12.29 -24.36 0.94
C ARG A 355 11.25 -23.73 0.01
N LYS A 356 11.67 -22.73 -0.78
CA LYS A 356 10.78 -22.07 -1.74
C LYS A 356 10.20 -23.07 -2.76
N ARG A 357 11.02 -24.00 -3.27
CA ARG A 357 10.58 -25.02 -4.25
C ARG A 357 9.61 -26.03 -3.65
N LEU A 358 9.79 -26.41 -2.38
CA LEU A 358 9.11 -27.58 -1.78
C LEU A 358 7.94 -27.24 -0.85
N MET A 359 7.83 -25.97 -0.38
CA MET A 359 6.89 -25.59 0.67
C MET A 359 5.81 -24.63 0.17
N HIS A 360 5.21 -24.89 -0.99
CA HIS A 360 4.09 -24.09 -1.48
C HIS A 360 2.76 -24.56 -0.87
N ARG A 361 1.84 -23.60 -0.67
CA ARG A 361 0.43 -23.92 -0.40
C ARG A 361 -0.25 -24.36 -1.69
N LYS A 362 -1.20 -25.30 -1.56
CA LYS A 362 -2.01 -25.74 -2.69
C LYS A 362 -2.91 -24.60 -3.18
N THR A 363 -3.00 -24.42 -4.50
CA THR A 363 -3.84 -23.39 -5.14
C THR A 363 -4.88 -24.00 -6.07
N HIS A 364 -4.59 -25.16 -6.65
CA HIS A 364 -5.49 -25.82 -7.60
C HIS A 364 -6.62 -26.57 -6.91
N PHE A 365 -7.86 -26.10 -7.10
CA PHE A 365 -9.10 -26.69 -6.60
C PHE A 365 -10.16 -26.62 -7.68
N GLU A 366 -10.89 -27.72 -7.88
CA GLU A 366 -11.94 -27.87 -8.92
C GLU A 366 -13.37 -27.76 -8.37
N GLN A 367 -13.51 -27.63 -7.05
CA GLN A 367 -14.81 -27.66 -6.39
C GLN A 367 -15.67 -26.42 -6.65
N ILE A 368 -16.99 -26.64 -6.59
CA ILE A 368 -18.03 -25.60 -6.62
C ILE A 368 -18.85 -25.71 -5.31
N PRO A 369 -19.05 -24.58 -4.56
CA PRO A 369 -18.57 -23.21 -4.83
C PRO A 369 -17.05 -23.09 -4.82
N ILE A 370 -16.54 -22.07 -5.52
CA ILE A 370 -15.09 -21.89 -5.78
C ILE A 370 -14.32 -21.63 -4.48
N LYS A 371 -13.19 -22.31 -4.31
CA LYS A 371 -12.21 -21.97 -3.26
C LYS A 371 -11.41 -20.71 -3.64
N PRO A 372 -11.15 -19.80 -2.68
CA PRO A 372 -10.45 -18.56 -2.95
C PRO A 372 -9.05 -18.78 -3.56
N GLN A 373 -8.31 -19.82 -3.16
CA GLN A 373 -6.97 -20.13 -3.66
C GLN A 373 -6.94 -20.28 -5.19
N ARG A 374 -7.99 -20.87 -5.78
CA ARG A 374 -8.09 -21.06 -7.23
C ARG A 374 -8.16 -19.73 -7.98
N VAL A 375 -8.79 -18.70 -7.39
CA VAL A 375 -8.87 -17.37 -8.02
C VAL A 375 -7.48 -16.80 -8.26
N TYR A 376 -6.59 -16.88 -7.26
CA TYR A 376 -5.23 -16.33 -7.35
C TYR A 376 -4.34 -17.13 -8.28
N GLU A 377 -4.53 -18.45 -8.36
CA GLU A 377 -3.87 -19.29 -9.38
C GLU A 377 -4.22 -18.78 -10.78
N GLU A 378 -5.50 -18.58 -11.06
CA GLU A 378 -5.97 -18.12 -12.37
C GLU A 378 -5.58 -16.64 -12.65
N MET A 379 -5.50 -15.80 -11.61
CA MET A 379 -4.96 -14.44 -11.74
C MET A 379 -3.49 -14.44 -12.18
N ASN A 380 -2.67 -15.33 -11.62
CA ASN A 380 -1.26 -15.46 -12.03
C ASN A 380 -1.10 -15.92 -13.50
N LYS A 381 -2.08 -16.64 -14.05
CA LYS A 381 -2.09 -17.06 -15.47
C LYS A 381 -2.58 -15.93 -16.39
N ALA A 382 -3.68 -15.24 -16.00
CA ALA A 382 -4.34 -14.24 -16.82
C ALA A 382 -3.59 -12.90 -16.88
N PHE A 383 -2.86 -12.53 -15.83
CA PHE A 383 -2.20 -11.24 -15.72
C PHE A 383 -0.68 -11.37 -15.91
N GLY A 384 -0.11 -10.44 -16.69
CA GLY A 384 1.32 -10.41 -16.99
C GLY A 384 2.18 -9.86 -15.85
N ARG A 385 3.50 -9.94 -16.05
CA ARG A 385 4.52 -9.47 -15.09
C ARG A 385 4.46 -7.96 -14.80
N ASP A 386 3.81 -7.16 -15.63
CA ASP A 386 3.66 -5.71 -15.55
C ASP A 386 2.39 -5.27 -14.79
N THR A 387 1.63 -6.21 -14.25
CA THR A 387 0.37 -5.92 -13.58
C THR A 387 0.58 -5.28 -12.21
N VAL A 388 -0.22 -4.25 -11.92
CA VAL A 388 -0.26 -3.58 -10.62
C VAL A 388 -1.50 -4.05 -9.85
N TYR A 389 -1.30 -4.63 -8.69
CA TYR A 389 -2.36 -5.06 -7.77
C TYR A 389 -2.60 -4.02 -6.70
N VAL A 390 -3.87 -3.64 -6.50
CA VAL A 390 -4.28 -2.67 -5.48
C VAL A 390 -5.29 -3.34 -4.56
N THR A 391 -5.06 -3.30 -3.24
CA THR A 391 -5.94 -3.94 -2.25
C THR A 391 -5.79 -3.30 -0.88
N THR A 392 -6.74 -3.47 0.02
CA THR A 392 -6.67 -2.93 1.39
C THR A 392 -6.49 -4.01 2.45
N ILE A 393 -7.55 -4.63 2.87
CA ILE A 393 -7.61 -5.57 4.00
C ILE A 393 -8.61 -6.71 3.73
N GLY A 394 -8.64 -7.69 4.58
CA GLY A 394 -9.54 -8.83 4.51
C GLY A 394 -8.88 -10.09 3.98
N LEU A 395 -9.67 -11.15 3.84
CA LEU A 395 -9.16 -12.43 3.31
C LEU A 395 -8.63 -12.28 1.88
N SER A 396 -9.19 -11.36 1.08
CA SER A 396 -8.71 -11.04 -0.27
C SER A 396 -7.26 -10.57 -0.29
N GLN A 397 -6.90 -9.60 0.59
CA GLN A 397 -5.52 -9.13 0.73
C GLN A 397 -4.58 -10.24 1.21
N ILE A 398 -5.00 -10.97 2.25
CA ILE A 398 -4.19 -12.02 2.87
C ILE A 398 -3.90 -13.12 1.87
N ALA A 399 -4.91 -13.59 1.16
CA ALA A 399 -4.76 -14.60 0.12
C ALA A 399 -3.94 -14.07 -1.08
N GLY A 400 -4.20 -12.83 -1.51
CA GLY A 400 -3.38 -12.17 -2.54
C GLY A 400 -1.90 -12.19 -2.20
N ALA A 401 -1.55 -11.84 -0.95
CA ALA A 401 -0.17 -11.85 -0.48
C ALA A 401 0.43 -13.27 -0.35
N GLN A 402 -0.39 -14.29 -0.18
CA GLN A 402 0.08 -15.67 -0.06
C GLN A 402 0.24 -16.40 -1.40
N PHE A 403 -0.48 -15.95 -2.46
CA PHE A 403 -0.63 -16.73 -3.68
C PHE A 403 -0.29 -15.99 -4.97
N LEU A 404 -0.34 -14.64 -5.00
CA LEU A 404 0.06 -13.85 -6.17
C LEU A 404 1.58 -13.75 -6.29
N HIS A 405 2.04 -13.29 -7.45
CA HIS A 405 3.44 -12.98 -7.72
C HIS A 405 3.62 -11.51 -8.06
N VAL A 406 4.71 -10.94 -7.54
CA VAL A 406 5.10 -9.53 -7.75
C VAL A 406 6.57 -9.49 -8.17
N PHE A 407 6.87 -8.72 -9.21
CA PHE A 407 8.19 -8.76 -9.84
C PHE A 407 8.94 -7.43 -9.80
N GLU A 408 8.20 -6.32 -9.61
CA GLU A 408 8.76 -4.98 -9.62
C GLU A 408 8.24 -4.15 -8.44
N PRO A 409 8.98 -3.13 -8.01
CA PRO A 409 8.48 -2.20 -7.00
C PRO A 409 7.21 -1.49 -7.50
N ARG A 410 6.31 -1.17 -6.57
CA ARG A 410 5.02 -0.51 -6.83
C ARG A 410 4.02 -1.34 -7.66
N GLN A 411 4.23 -2.64 -7.81
CA GLN A 411 3.21 -3.56 -8.34
C GLN A 411 2.24 -4.09 -7.28
N TRP A 412 2.63 -4.04 -6.01
CA TRP A 412 1.75 -4.32 -4.88
C TRP A 412 1.48 -3.04 -4.12
N ILE A 413 0.30 -2.46 -4.32
CA ILE A 413 -0.12 -1.21 -3.71
C ILE A 413 -1.19 -1.51 -2.66
N ASN A 414 -0.86 -1.22 -1.40
CA ASN A 414 -1.64 -1.64 -0.26
C ASN A 414 -1.54 -0.61 0.87
N CYS A 415 -2.62 -0.37 1.60
CA CYS A 415 -2.61 0.43 2.83
C CYS A 415 -2.42 -0.48 4.05
N GLY A 416 -1.19 -0.97 4.24
CA GLY A 416 -0.88 -2.10 5.12
C GLY A 416 -1.13 -1.89 6.61
N GLN A 417 -0.94 -0.68 7.14
CA GLN A 417 -1.04 -0.43 8.57
C GLN A 417 -2.45 0.00 9.00
N ALA A 418 -3.11 0.86 8.26
CA ALA A 418 -4.43 1.38 8.61
C ALA A 418 -5.54 0.42 8.17
N GLY A 419 -5.48 -0.06 6.93
CA GLY A 419 -6.42 -1.04 6.37
C GLY A 419 -7.89 -0.60 6.38
N PRO A 420 -8.26 0.64 5.96
CA PRO A 420 -9.65 1.01 5.92
C PRO A 420 -10.39 0.24 4.82
N LEU A 421 -11.61 -0.19 5.11
CA LEU A 421 -12.52 -0.70 4.07
C LEU A 421 -12.92 0.43 3.12
N GLY A 422 -13.17 0.10 1.85
CA GLY A 422 -13.48 1.07 0.81
C GLY A 422 -12.27 1.72 0.15
N TRP A 423 -11.06 1.44 0.62
CA TRP A 423 -9.83 2.04 0.07
C TRP A 423 -9.49 1.52 -1.34
N THR A 424 -9.77 0.25 -1.62
CA THR A 424 -9.27 -0.43 -2.83
C THR A 424 -9.73 0.24 -4.12
N LEU A 425 -11.02 0.49 -4.28
CA LEU A 425 -11.57 1.07 -5.52
C LEU A 425 -11.01 2.47 -5.82
N PRO A 426 -11.13 3.46 -4.92
CA PRO A 426 -10.62 4.80 -5.21
C PRO A 426 -9.09 4.83 -5.33
N ALA A 427 -8.36 4.08 -4.53
CA ALA A 427 -6.90 4.02 -4.67
C ALA A 427 -6.50 3.42 -6.03
N ALA A 428 -7.18 2.36 -6.50
CA ALA A 428 -6.94 1.80 -7.82
C ALA A 428 -7.23 2.81 -8.94
N LEU A 429 -8.29 3.61 -8.82
CA LEU A 429 -8.56 4.70 -9.78
C LEU A 429 -7.45 5.76 -9.74
N GLY A 430 -6.92 6.09 -8.56
CA GLY A 430 -5.76 6.98 -8.42
C GLY A 430 -4.50 6.42 -9.09
N VAL A 431 -4.26 5.11 -8.98
CA VAL A 431 -3.16 4.43 -9.68
C VAL A 431 -3.35 4.51 -11.20
N VAL A 432 -4.55 4.18 -11.70
CA VAL A 432 -4.86 4.28 -13.14
C VAL A 432 -4.70 5.73 -13.64
N ALA A 433 -5.10 6.72 -12.84
CA ALA A 433 -4.94 8.14 -13.20
C ALA A 433 -3.47 8.55 -13.37
N SER A 434 -2.52 7.86 -12.73
CA SER A 434 -1.08 8.13 -12.90
C SER A 434 -0.54 7.59 -14.23
N ASP A 435 -1.09 6.47 -14.72
CA ASP A 435 -0.73 5.86 -15.99
C ASP A 435 -1.84 4.92 -16.49
N THR A 436 -2.64 5.39 -17.45
CA THR A 436 -3.78 4.63 -18.02
C THR A 436 -3.35 3.50 -18.97
N THR A 437 -2.07 3.32 -19.23
CA THR A 437 -1.55 2.26 -20.11
C THR A 437 -1.25 0.97 -19.35
N LYS A 438 -1.04 1.07 -18.03
CA LYS A 438 -0.77 -0.09 -17.18
C LYS A 438 -2.02 -0.93 -16.93
N THR A 439 -1.83 -2.24 -16.79
CA THR A 439 -2.87 -3.12 -16.26
C THR A 439 -2.92 -2.96 -14.74
N VAL A 440 -4.01 -2.36 -14.25
CA VAL A 440 -4.27 -2.20 -12.81
C VAL A 440 -5.42 -3.10 -12.41
N VAL A 441 -5.22 -3.87 -11.35
CA VAL A 441 -6.20 -4.81 -10.80
C VAL A 441 -6.51 -4.44 -9.36
N GLY A 442 -7.74 -3.98 -9.12
CA GLY A 442 -8.29 -3.81 -7.78
C GLY A 442 -8.75 -5.17 -7.24
N LEU A 443 -8.17 -5.66 -6.17
CA LEU A 443 -8.54 -6.92 -5.54
C LEU A 443 -9.39 -6.64 -4.30
N CYS A 444 -10.70 -6.86 -4.40
CA CYS A 444 -11.68 -6.55 -3.36
C CYS A 444 -12.33 -7.81 -2.79
N GLY A 445 -12.57 -7.82 -1.47
CA GLY A 445 -13.67 -8.60 -0.89
C GLY A 445 -15.00 -7.87 -1.12
N ASP A 446 -16.11 -8.61 -1.03
CA ASP A 446 -17.45 -8.08 -1.26
C ASP A 446 -17.82 -6.93 -0.31
N TYR A 447 -17.39 -6.97 0.94
CA TYR A 447 -17.67 -5.93 1.92
C TYR A 447 -16.81 -4.68 1.70
N ASP A 448 -15.52 -4.82 1.39
CA ASP A 448 -14.64 -3.71 0.99
C ASP A 448 -15.18 -3.00 -0.27
N PHE A 449 -15.64 -3.78 -1.24
CA PHE A 449 -16.19 -3.28 -2.50
C PHE A 449 -17.42 -2.39 -2.31
N GLN A 450 -18.26 -2.67 -1.31
CA GLN A 450 -19.50 -1.95 -1.08
C GLN A 450 -19.31 -0.59 -0.40
N PHE A 451 -18.18 -0.33 0.28
CA PHE A 451 -17.98 0.88 1.07
C PHE A 451 -17.93 2.18 0.27
N LEU A 452 -17.30 2.17 -0.89
CA LEU A 452 -17.18 3.33 -1.80
C LEU A 452 -17.44 2.90 -3.24
N ILE A 453 -18.47 2.08 -3.43
CA ILE A 453 -18.85 1.48 -4.72
C ILE A 453 -19.22 2.54 -5.76
N GLU A 454 -19.73 3.70 -5.34
CA GLU A 454 -20.10 4.83 -6.19
C GLU A 454 -18.92 5.39 -6.99
N GLU A 455 -17.69 5.14 -6.56
CA GLU A 455 -16.49 5.59 -7.28
C GLU A 455 -16.26 4.84 -8.59
N LEU A 456 -16.93 3.74 -8.83
CA LEU A 456 -16.97 3.09 -10.15
C LEU A 456 -17.50 4.05 -11.23
N ALA A 457 -18.50 4.87 -10.90
CA ALA A 457 -19.01 5.89 -11.82
C ALA A 457 -17.97 6.97 -12.17
N VAL A 458 -17.01 7.25 -11.27
CA VAL A 458 -15.86 8.13 -11.55
C VAL A 458 -14.96 7.48 -12.59
N GLY A 459 -14.67 6.19 -12.43
CA GLY A 459 -13.90 5.42 -13.40
C GLY A 459 -14.50 5.46 -14.81
N ALA A 460 -15.83 5.30 -14.92
CA ALA A 460 -16.53 5.41 -16.19
C ALA A 460 -16.50 6.84 -16.75
N GLN A 461 -16.75 7.85 -15.92
CA GLN A 461 -16.79 9.26 -16.33
C GLN A 461 -15.42 9.75 -16.86
N PHE A 462 -14.34 9.38 -16.20
CA PHE A 462 -12.99 9.84 -16.53
C PHE A 462 -12.20 8.86 -17.40
N LYS A 463 -12.85 7.83 -17.91
CA LYS A 463 -12.28 6.83 -18.83
C LYS A 463 -11.02 6.16 -18.25
N LEU A 464 -11.14 5.70 -17.01
CA LEU A 464 -10.07 5.03 -16.28
C LEU A 464 -10.21 3.50 -16.42
N PRO A 465 -9.40 2.84 -17.25
CA PRO A 465 -9.45 1.39 -17.44
C PRO A 465 -8.95 0.67 -16.19
N LEU A 466 -9.86 0.07 -15.43
CA LEU A 466 -9.57 -0.68 -14.22
C LEU A 466 -10.20 -2.07 -14.31
N VAL A 467 -9.45 -3.10 -13.99
CA VAL A 467 -10.02 -4.43 -13.73
C VAL A 467 -10.22 -4.57 -12.22
N VAL A 468 -11.41 -5.00 -11.80
CA VAL A 468 -11.67 -5.32 -10.39
C VAL A 468 -11.96 -6.80 -10.28
N VAL A 469 -11.19 -7.50 -9.46
CA VAL A 469 -11.46 -8.89 -9.08
C VAL A 469 -12.17 -8.85 -7.74
N LEU A 470 -13.48 -9.11 -7.78
CA LEU A 470 -14.36 -9.11 -6.63
C LEU A 470 -14.56 -10.56 -6.16
N VAL A 471 -13.94 -10.91 -5.04
CA VAL A 471 -14.11 -12.22 -4.41
C VAL A 471 -15.28 -12.16 -3.43
N ASN A 472 -16.41 -12.77 -3.82
CA ASN A 472 -17.69 -12.67 -3.13
C ASN A 472 -18.03 -13.96 -2.37
N ASN A 473 -17.97 -13.92 -1.05
CA ASN A 473 -18.49 -14.96 -0.17
C ASN A 473 -19.69 -14.49 0.67
N SER A 474 -20.12 -13.24 0.53
CA SER A 474 -21.22 -12.59 1.30
C SER A 474 -21.09 -12.78 2.81
N TYR A 475 -19.85 -12.69 3.29
CA TYR A 475 -19.53 -12.99 4.68
C TYR A 475 -18.30 -12.22 5.15
N LEU A 476 -18.34 -11.68 6.37
CA LEU A 476 -17.15 -11.11 7.01
C LEU A 476 -16.18 -12.22 7.45
N GLY A 477 -15.58 -12.91 6.47
CA GLY A 477 -14.82 -14.14 6.66
C GLY A 477 -13.61 -13.98 7.58
N LEU A 478 -12.86 -12.87 7.49
CA LEU A 478 -11.72 -12.60 8.37
C LEU A 478 -12.17 -12.44 9.83
N ILE A 479 -13.28 -11.73 10.07
CA ILE A 479 -13.82 -11.53 11.43
C ILE A 479 -14.28 -12.86 12.02
N ARG A 480 -15.00 -13.69 11.22
CA ARG A 480 -15.39 -15.04 11.64
C ARG A 480 -14.18 -15.90 11.99
N GLN A 481 -13.15 -15.90 11.16
CA GLN A 481 -11.94 -16.67 11.40
C GLN A 481 -11.23 -16.20 12.68
N SER A 482 -11.20 -14.89 12.94
CA SER A 482 -10.67 -14.29 14.16
C SER A 482 -11.48 -14.69 15.39
N GLN A 483 -12.82 -14.58 15.33
CA GLN A 483 -13.71 -15.01 16.44
C GLN A 483 -13.45 -16.46 16.82
N ARG A 484 -13.37 -17.35 15.83
CA ARG A 484 -13.06 -18.77 16.06
C ARG A 484 -11.69 -18.97 16.70
N GLY A 485 -10.69 -18.19 16.29
CA GLY A 485 -9.34 -18.24 16.86
C GLY A 485 -9.26 -17.82 18.31
N PHE A 486 -10.26 -17.05 18.80
CA PHE A 486 -10.40 -16.62 20.20
C PHE A 486 -11.44 -17.45 20.99
N ASP A 487 -11.91 -18.59 20.46
CA ASP A 487 -12.98 -19.40 21.03
C ASP A 487 -14.27 -18.60 21.29
N MET A 488 -14.50 -17.56 20.48
CA MET A 488 -15.71 -16.76 20.48
C MET A 488 -16.66 -17.33 19.44
N ASP A 489 -17.83 -17.74 19.84
CA ASP A 489 -18.90 -18.09 18.92
C ASP A 489 -19.56 -16.83 18.37
N PHE A 490 -20.26 -16.91 17.27
CA PHE A 490 -20.82 -15.80 16.51
C PHE A 490 -21.35 -14.64 17.38
N CYS A 491 -20.50 -13.63 17.63
CA CYS A 491 -20.83 -12.51 18.51
C CYS A 491 -21.90 -11.59 17.91
N VAL A 492 -21.92 -11.45 16.58
CA VAL A 492 -22.82 -10.59 15.82
C VAL A 492 -23.08 -11.17 14.43
N GLN A 493 -24.05 -10.62 13.72
CA GLN A 493 -24.31 -10.96 12.32
C GLN A 493 -23.09 -10.66 11.44
N LEU A 494 -22.60 -11.65 10.75
CA LEU A 494 -21.45 -11.54 9.84
C LEU A 494 -21.81 -11.83 8.36
N ALA A 495 -22.89 -12.59 8.12
CA ALA A 495 -23.42 -12.84 6.80
C ALA A 495 -24.37 -11.71 6.37
N PHE A 496 -24.36 -11.37 5.09
CA PHE A 496 -25.28 -10.42 4.50
C PHE A 496 -25.94 -11.04 3.27
N ASP A 497 -27.11 -11.60 3.49
CA ASP A 497 -27.93 -12.26 2.47
C ASP A 497 -28.98 -11.27 1.96
N ASN A 498 -29.23 -11.28 0.65
CA ASN A 498 -30.31 -10.54 0.04
C ASN A 498 -31.45 -11.50 -0.39
N MET A 499 -32.59 -11.36 0.26
CA MET A 499 -33.76 -12.21 -0.01
C MET A 499 -34.51 -11.88 -1.32
N ASN A 500 -34.17 -10.73 -1.94
CA ASN A 500 -34.85 -10.23 -3.15
C ASN A 500 -34.01 -10.42 -4.44
N VAL A 501 -33.02 -11.31 -4.42
CA VAL A 501 -32.23 -11.66 -5.61
C VAL A 501 -32.79 -12.94 -6.22
N ASP A 502 -33.33 -12.83 -7.42
CA ASP A 502 -33.97 -13.95 -8.16
C ASP A 502 -32.94 -14.81 -8.93
N ASP A 503 -31.69 -14.36 -9.06
CA ASP A 503 -30.64 -15.13 -9.76
C ASP A 503 -30.26 -16.37 -8.96
N PRO A 504 -30.45 -17.60 -9.51
CA PRO A 504 -30.09 -18.83 -8.81
C PRO A 504 -28.60 -18.90 -8.42
N ALA A 505 -27.70 -18.25 -9.17
CA ALA A 505 -26.28 -18.20 -8.87
C ALA A 505 -25.96 -17.41 -7.59
N LEU A 506 -26.87 -16.51 -7.18
CA LEU A 506 -26.76 -15.67 -6.00
C LEU A 506 -27.62 -16.14 -4.83
N LYS A 507 -28.21 -17.32 -4.91
CA LYS A 507 -29.04 -17.84 -3.81
C LYS A 507 -28.23 -17.92 -2.52
N GLY A 508 -28.62 -17.09 -1.52
CA GLY A 508 -27.93 -16.97 -0.25
C GLY A 508 -26.67 -16.06 -0.30
N TYR A 509 -26.43 -15.33 -1.38
CA TYR A 509 -25.43 -14.26 -1.48
C TYR A 509 -26.13 -12.89 -1.46
N GLY A 510 -25.39 -11.85 -1.03
CA GLY A 510 -26.00 -10.59 -0.65
C GLY A 510 -26.55 -9.76 -1.80
N MET A 511 -25.70 -8.93 -2.39
CA MET A 511 -26.06 -7.96 -3.44
C MET A 511 -25.84 -8.56 -4.84
N ASP A 512 -26.67 -8.19 -5.81
CA ASP A 512 -26.35 -8.38 -7.23
C ASP A 512 -25.37 -7.29 -7.69
N HIS A 513 -24.08 -7.50 -7.41
CA HIS A 513 -23.02 -6.54 -7.72
C HIS A 513 -22.94 -6.27 -9.22
N ALA A 514 -23.17 -7.26 -10.09
CA ALA A 514 -23.10 -7.10 -11.52
C ALA A 514 -24.12 -6.05 -12.02
N LYS A 515 -25.38 -6.11 -11.55
CA LYS A 515 -26.39 -5.10 -11.90
C LYS A 515 -26.05 -3.71 -11.39
N VAL A 516 -25.50 -3.59 -10.18
CA VAL A 516 -25.08 -2.31 -9.62
C VAL A 516 -23.94 -1.71 -10.45
N VAL A 517 -22.93 -2.50 -10.78
CA VAL A 517 -21.77 -2.10 -11.61
C VAL A 517 -22.23 -1.59 -12.98
N GLU A 518 -23.14 -2.32 -13.65
CA GLU A 518 -23.67 -1.91 -14.95
C GLU A 518 -24.50 -0.62 -14.85
N GLY A 519 -25.28 -0.45 -13.78
CA GLY A 519 -26.02 0.78 -13.50
C GLY A 519 -25.12 2.01 -13.30
N MET A 520 -23.86 1.83 -12.96
CA MET A 520 -22.85 2.89 -12.85
C MET A 520 -22.09 3.18 -14.15
N GLY A 521 -22.46 2.55 -15.28
CA GLY A 521 -21.81 2.75 -16.57
C GLY A 521 -20.54 1.91 -16.76
N CYS A 522 -20.29 0.95 -15.91
CA CYS A 522 -19.19 0.00 -15.95
C CYS A 522 -19.62 -1.33 -16.59
N LYS A 523 -18.74 -2.34 -16.61
CA LYS A 523 -19.06 -3.69 -17.09
C LYS A 523 -18.81 -4.72 -16.01
N ALA A 524 -19.57 -5.81 -16.03
CA ALA A 524 -19.45 -6.89 -15.06
C ALA A 524 -19.46 -8.27 -15.73
N LEU A 525 -18.66 -9.18 -15.19
CA LEU A 525 -18.67 -10.61 -15.51
C LEU A 525 -18.85 -11.38 -14.20
N ARG A 526 -19.73 -12.40 -14.18
CA ARG A 526 -19.92 -13.25 -12.99
C ARG A 526 -19.42 -14.64 -13.28
N VAL A 527 -18.64 -15.19 -12.34
CA VAL A 527 -18.00 -16.51 -12.44
C VAL A 527 -18.39 -17.38 -11.26
N THR A 528 -18.96 -18.56 -11.56
CA THR A 528 -19.36 -19.58 -10.60
C THR A 528 -18.67 -20.94 -10.85
N ASP A 529 -17.88 -21.03 -11.90
CA ASP A 529 -17.16 -22.21 -12.35
C ASP A 529 -15.65 -21.92 -12.36
N PRO A 530 -14.82 -22.67 -11.61
CA PRO A 530 -13.38 -22.40 -11.49
C PRO A 530 -12.66 -22.41 -12.85
N ASP A 531 -13.08 -23.23 -13.81
CA ASP A 531 -12.42 -23.34 -15.12
C ASP A 531 -12.70 -22.15 -16.04
N LYS A 532 -13.59 -21.25 -15.64
CA LYS A 532 -13.93 -20.04 -16.40
C LYS A 532 -13.25 -18.76 -15.86
N ILE A 533 -12.55 -18.85 -14.74
CA ILE A 533 -11.94 -17.68 -14.09
C ILE A 533 -10.91 -17.04 -15.02
N GLU A 534 -9.92 -17.80 -15.52
CA GLU A 534 -8.85 -17.27 -16.38
C GLU A 534 -9.43 -16.55 -17.61
N GLY A 535 -10.38 -17.18 -18.31
CA GLY A 535 -11.02 -16.60 -19.49
C GLY A 535 -11.78 -15.31 -19.18
N ALA A 536 -12.49 -15.25 -18.04
CA ALA A 536 -13.21 -14.04 -17.62
C ALA A 536 -12.25 -12.90 -17.26
N LEU A 537 -11.12 -13.20 -16.59
CA LEU A 537 -10.09 -12.22 -16.25
C LEU A 537 -9.42 -11.65 -17.51
N ALA A 538 -9.06 -12.50 -18.48
CA ALA A 538 -8.50 -12.09 -19.76
C ALA A 538 -9.49 -11.22 -20.55
N GLN A 539 -10.77 -11.60 -20.58
CA GLN A 539 -11.84 -10.82 -21.19
C GLN A 539 -12.00 -9.46 -20.51
N ALA A 540 -12.02 -9.42 -19.19
CA ALA A 540 -12.15 -8.16 -18.43
C ALA A 540 -10.99 -7.20 -18.72
N LYS A 541 -9.75 -7.71 -18.79
CA LYS A 541 -8.58 -6.93 -19.17
C LYS A 541 -8.76 -6.29 -20.56
N ALA A 542 -9.17 -7.06 -21.54
CA ALA A 542 -9.40 -6.57 -22.91
C ALA A 542 -10.52 -5.51 -22.94
N MET A 543 -11.66 -5.79 -22.28
CA MET A 543 -12.80 -4.87 -22.21
C MET A 543 -12.44 -3.56 -21.51
N ALA A 544 -11.70 -3.60 -20.41
CA ALA A 544 -11.27 -2.40 -19.68
C ALA A 544 -10.44 -1.47 -20.57
N GLN A 545 -9.50 -2.02 -21.32
CA GLN A 545 -8.66 -1.25 -22.25
C GLN A 545 -9.44 -0.72 -23.45
N GLU A 546 -10.33 -1.51 -24.06
CA GLU A 546 -11.11 -1.14 -25.22
C GLU A 546 -12.15 -0.07 -24.88
N LEU A 547 -12.96 -0.32 -23.86
CA LEU A 547 -14.08 0.55 -23.46
C LEU A 547 -13.63 1.73 -22.59
N ARG A 548 -12.44 1.64 -22.00
CA ARG A 548 -11.88 2.61 -21.06
C ARG A 548 -12.81 2.90 -19.87
N VAL A 549 -13.34 1.83 -19.28
CA VAL A 549 -14.17 1.88 -18.08
C VAL A 549 -13.74 0.77 -17.12
N PRO A 550 -14.07 0.86 -15.82
CA PRO A 550 -13.91 -0.25 -14.92
C PRO A 550 -14.69 -1.50 -15.37
N VAL A 551 -14.06 -2.66 -15.26
CA VAL A 551 -14.67 -3.97 -15.51
C VAL A 551 -14.51 -4.83 -14.27
N VAL A 552 -15.62 -5.28 -13.70
CA VAL A 552 -15.65 -6.08 -12.47
C VAL A 552 -15.84 -7.55 -12.82
N VAL A 553 -14.95 -8.41 -12.36
CA VAL A 553 -15.11 -9.87 -12.40
C VAL A 553 -15.51 -10.33 -11.00
N GLU A 554 -16.80 -10.60 -10.82
CA GLU A 554 -17.34 -11.13 -9.57
C GLU A 554 -17.20 -12.66 -9.57
N VAL A 555 -16.37 -13.17 -8.67
CA VAL A 555 -16.17 -14.61 -8.47
C VAL A 555 -16.91 -15.04 -7.21
N ILE A 556 -17.88 -15.95 -7.39
CA ILE A 556 -18.71 -16.48 -6.29
C ILE A 556 -17.94 -17.59 -5.59
N LEU A 557 -17.54 -17.33 -4.36
CA LEU A 557 -16.75 -18.24 -3.54
C LEU A 557 -17.64 -19.10 -2.61
N GLU A 558 -17.05 -20.15 -2.02
CA GLU A 558 -17.63 -20.80 -0.84
C GLU A 558 -17.85 -19.76 0.27
N LYS A 559 -18.97 -19.84 0.98
CA LYS A 559 -19.32 -18.86 2.03
C LYS A 559 -18.34 -18.82 3.18
N VAL A 560 -17.90 -19.99 3.61
CA VAL A 560 -16.96 -20.14 4.72
C VAL A 560 -15.57 -20.40 4.17
N THR A 561 -14.86 -19.32 3.93
CA THR A 561 -13.46 -19.36 3.49
C THR A 561 -12.52 -19.35 4.71
N ASN A 562 -11.40 -20.05 4.59
CA ASN A 562 -10.31 -19.99 5.56
C ASN A 562 -9.00 -19.78 4.80
N ILE A 563 -8.15 -18.88 5.33
CA ILE A 563 -6.82 -18.61 4.80
C ILE A 563 -5.81 -18.79 5.93
N ALA A 564 -4.63 -19.29 5.62
CA ALA A 564 -3.58 -19.55 6.60
C ALA A 564 -3.25 -18.27 7.39
N MET A 565 -3.31 -18.35 8.72
CA MET A 565 -2.94 -17.28 9.62
C MET A 565 -2.59 -17.81 11.01
N GLY A 566 -1.80 -17.06 11.75
CA GLY A 566 -1.34 -17.44 13.08
C GLY A 566 -1.19 -16.27 14.03
N THR A 567 -0.78 -16.60 15.25
CA THR A 567 -0.44 -15.65 16.32
C THR A 567 1.06 -15.41 16.41
N GLU A 568 1.85 -16.34 15.92
CA GLU A 568 3.31 -16.31 15.89
C GLU A 568 3.80 -16.87 14.55
N ILE A 569 5.02 -16.54 14.14
CA ILE A 569 5.56 -16.98 12.84
C ILE A 569 5.83 -18.49 12.77
N ASP A 570 5.94 -19.18 13.91
CA ASP A 570 6.04 -20.62 14.07
C ASP A 570 4.68 -21.31 14.34
N LYS A 571 3.62 -20.53 14.58
CA LYS A 571 2.26 -21.02 14.87
C LYS A 571 1.24 -20.46 13.87
N VAL A 572 1.43 -20.79 12.61
CA VAL A 572 0.48 -20.49 11.54
C VAL A 572 -0.41 -21.72 11.32
N ASN A 573 -1.72 -21.53 11.47
CA ASN A 573 -2.71 -22.56 11.17
C ASN A 573 -2.88 -22.67 9.65
N GLU A 574 -2.60 -23.83 9.12
CA GLU A 574 -2.87 -24.17 7.72
C GLU A 574 -4.23 -24.86 7.64
N PHE A 575 -5.08 -24.48 6.69
CA PHE A 575 -6.43 -25.01 6.52
C PHE A 575 -6.54 -25.96 5.34
N GLU A 576 -5.57 -25.95 4.44
CA GLU A 576 -5.48 -26.81 3.28
C GLU A 576 -4.15 -27.56 3.30
N ASP A 577 -4.12 -28.71 2.64
CA ASP A 577 -2.89 -29.46 2.46
C ASP A 577 -1.84 -28.59 1.75
N ILE A 578 -0.62 -28.71 2.23
CA ILE A 578 0.50 -28.07 1.57
C ILE A 578 0.78 -28.85 0.28
N ASP A 579 0.96 -28.15 -0.82
CA ASP A 579 1.50 -28.75 -2.03
C ASP A 579 2.99 -29.07 -1.81
N CYS A 580 3.24 -30.11 -1.00
CA CYS A 580 4.59 -30.53 -0.67
C CYS A 580 5.14 -31.38 -1.81
N ARG A 581 6.08 -30.84 -2.55
CA ARG A 581 6.74 -31.51 -3.68
C ARG A 581 7.89 -32.42 -3.27
N HIS A 582 8.10 -32.63 -1.97
CA HIS A 582 9.07 -33.62 -1.50
C HIS A 582 8.49 -35.03 -1.62
N PRO A 583 9.26 -36.01 -2.16
CA PRO A 583 8.78 -37.39 -2.38
C PRO A 583 8.23 -38.06 -1.11
N GLU A 584 8.79 -37.72 0.07
CA GLU A 584 8.40 -38.27 1.38
C GLU A 584 7.47 -37.31 2.15
N GLY A 585 6.85 -36.34 1.45
CA GLY A 585 5.95 -35.38 2.06
C GLY A 585 6.64 -34.52 3.14
N ARG A 586 5.87 -34.17 4.21
CA ARG A 586 6.36 -33.33 5.31
C ARG A 586 7.54 -33.95 6.07
N GLU A 587 7.50 -35.26 6.27
CA GLU A 587 8.58 -35.99 6.98
C GLU A 587 9.91 -35.85 6.25
N GLY A 588 9.90 -35.90 4.92
CA GLY A 588 11.08 -35.68 4.11
C GLY A 588 11.65 -34.24 4.26
N LEU A 589 10.79 -33.25 4.40
CA LEU A 589 11.23 -31.86 4.67
C LEU A 589 11.90 -31.72 6.03
N VAL A 590 11.36 -32.38 7.08
CA VAL A 590 11.95 -32.37 8.41
C VAL A 590 13.30 -33.11 8.39
N THR A 591 13.35 -34.31 7.76
CA THR A 591 14.59 -35.11 7.65
C THR A 591 15.68 -34.36 6.88
N ALA A 592 15.31 -33.60 5.85
CA ALA A 592 16.22 -32.77 5.08
C ALA A 592 16.65 -31.48 5.84
N GLY A 593 16.10 -31.21 7.03
CA GLY A 593 16.39 -29.98 7.81
C GLY A 593 15.84 -28.71 7.15
N LEU A 594 14.82 -28.84 6.33
CA LEU A 594 14.16 -27.74 5.62
C LEU A 594 12.96 -27.20 6.41
N LEU A 595 12.37 -28.05 7.24
CA LEU A 595 11.30 -27.73 8.19
C LEU A 595 11.78 -28.10 9.60
N GLU A 596 11.53 -27.26 10.59
CA GLU A 596 11.77 -27.52 12.02
C GLU A 596 10.53 -28.15 12.67
#